data_9f37cf5ad2105876e3dcae6af36353e4
#
_entry.id   9f37cf5ad2105876e3dcae6af36353e4
#
_cell.length_a   1.000
_cell.length_b   1.000
_cell.length_c   1.000
_cell.angle_alpha   90.00
_cell.angle_beta   90.00
_cell.angle_gamma   90.00
#
_symmetry.space_group_name_H-M   'P 1'
#
loop_
_entity.id
_entity.type
_entity.pdbx_description
1 polymer ?
#
loop_
_entity_poly.entity_id
_entity_poly.type
_entity_poly.pdbx_seq_one_letter_code
_entity_poly.pdbx_strand_id
1 'polypeptide(L)'
;INHSDYLAICITNQPVLARGEISFEELDNIHFKMEDLLGEDGAYLNDLYFCPHHPDKGFPGEVKELKIDCDCRKPKIGLLLKAKEKYNIDLSKSWFIGDTKQDIQTAINAGCRSILLTTGDPNPNRKYEDAIPTYVCETLLEAVQYILKIEKTEE
;
A
#
# COMPACT_ATOMS: atom_id res chain seq x y z
N ILE A 1 -0.21 -12.42 -10.36
CA ILE A 1 1.05 -11.74 -10.09
C ILE A 1 2.17 -12.76 -9.87
N ASN A 2 2.02 -13.71 -8.98
CA ASN A 2 3.11 -14.65 -8.61
C ASN A 2 3.65 -15.52 -9.77
N HIS A 3 2.98 -15.57 -10.91
CA HIS A 3 3.41 -16.22 -12.15
C HIS A 3 3.85 -15.22 -13.24
N SER A 4 4.16 -14.00 -12.86
CA SER A 4 4.69 -12.94 -13.73
C SER A 4 6.05 -12.46 -13.22
N ASP A 5 6.69 -11.57 -13.95
CA ASP A 5 7.97 -10.95 -13.55
C ASP A 5 7.82 -9.86 -12.48
N TYR A 6 6.61 -9.64 -11.96
CA TYR A 6 6.35 -8.71 -10.87
C TYR A 6 6.52 -9.34 -9.49
N LEU A 7 6.99 -8.52 -8.55
CA LEU A 7 6.90 -8.80 -7.13
C LEU A 7 5.56 -8.27 -6.58
N ALA A 8 4.92 -9.05 -5.73
CA ALA A 8 3.74 -8.63 -4.97
C ALA A 8 4.19 -8.13 -3.60
N ILE A 9 4.14 -6.81 -3.37
CA ILE A 9 4.57 -6.18 -2.12
C ILE A 9 3.42 -5.36 -1.55
N CYS A 10 3.09 -5.60 -0.27
CA CYS A 10 2.08 -4.83 0.44
C CYS A 10 2.73 -3.63 1.15
N ILE A 11 2.15 -2.43 0.95
CA ILE A 11 2.53 -1.19 1.62
C ILE A 11 1.30 -0.61 2.31
N THR A 12 1.28 -0.55 3.65
CA THR A 12 0.09 -0.16 4.39
C THR A 12 0.36 0.80 5.54
N ASN A 13 -0.55 1.75 5.77
CA ASN A 13 -0.58 2.56 6.98
C ASN A 13 -1.43 1.84 8.04
N GLN A 14 -0.85 1.62 9.24
CA GLN A 14 -1.51 0.98 10.37
C GLN A 14 -1.52 1.89 11.61
N PRO A 15 -2.25 3.02 11.57
CA PRO A 15 -2.30 3.99 12.65
C PRO A 15 -2.99 3.46 13.92
N VAL A 16 -3.64 2.32 13.84
CA VAL A 16 -4.28 1.61 14.97
C VAL A 16 -3.29 1.33 16.09
N LEU A 17 -2.00 1.07 15.75
CA LEU A 17 -0.91 0.92 16.71
C LEU A 17 -0.65 2.23 17.47
N ALA A 18 -0.52 3.34 16.75
CA ALA A 18 -0.30 4.66 17.36
C ALA A 18 -1.50 5.14 18.20
N ARG A 19 -2.70 4.67 17.88
CA ARG A 19 -3.92 4.95 18.64
C ARG A 19 -4.04 4.05 19.88
N GLY A 20 -3.24 2.99 19.99
CA GLY A 20 -3.33 2.02 21.10
C GLY A 20 -4.56 1.11 20.98
N GLU A 21 -5.13 0.96 19.79
CA GLU A 21 -6.31 0.12 19.54
C GLU A 21 -5.94 -1.36 19.48
N ILE A 22 -4.75 -1.68 18.97
CA ILE A 22 -4.18 -3.02 18.94
C ILE A 22 -2.68 -2.99 19.25
N SER A 23 -2.14 -4.13 19.68
CA SER A 23 -0.71 -4.36 19.85
C SER A 23 -0.02 -4.74 18.54
N PHE A 24 1.33 -4.72 18.55
CA PHE A 24 2.11 -5.26 17.43
C PHE A 24 1.85 -6.75 17.21
N GLU A 25 1.71 -7.54 18.28
CA GLU A 25 1.40 -8.97 18.21
C GLU A 25 0.04 -9.23 17.55
N GLU A 26 -0.97 -8.42 17.89
CA GLU A 26 -2.29 -8.52 17.25
C GLU A 26 -2.24 -8.15 15.76
N LEU A 27 -1.44 -7.14 15.39
CA LEU A 27 -1.24 -6.80 13.98
C LEU A 27 -0.50 -7.92 13.23
N ASP A 28 0.52 -8.53 13.83
CA ASP A 28 1.23 -9.68 13.24
C ASP A 28 0.27 -10.86 13.00
N ASN A 29 -0.63 -11.14 13.94
CA ASN A 29 -1.66 -12.17 13.78
C ASN A 29 -2.63 -11.87 12.63
N ILE A 30 -2.98 -10.58 12.42
CA ILE A 30 -3.80 -10.16 11.27
C ILE A 30 -3.04 -10.40 9.96
N HIS A 31 -1.75 -10.06 9.91
CA HIS A 31 -0.91 -10.29 8.74
C HIS A 31 -0.73 -11.79 8.45
N PHE A 32 -0.46 -12.62 9.45
CA PHE A 32 -0.39 -14.07 9.30
C PHE A 32 -1.71 -14.64 8.75
N LYS A 33 -2.86 -14.18 9.28
CA LYS A 33 -4.15 -14.64 8.77
C LYS A 33 -4.36 -14.26 7.30
N MET A 34 -3.90 -13.07 6.88
CA MET A 34 -3.94 -12.67 5.48
C MET A 34 -3.06 -13.56 4.60
N GLU A 35 -1.83 -13.86 5.06
CA GLU A 35 -0.91 -14.75 4.33
C GLU A 35 -1.46 -16.19 4.24
N ASP A 36 -2.08 -16.71 5.31
CA ASP A 36 -2.74 -18.01 5.30
C ASP A 36 -3.85 -18.07 4.24
N LEU A 37 -4.74 -17.05 4.22
CA LEU A 37 -5.83 -16.98 3.25
C LEU A 37 -5.34 -16.87 1.80
N LEU A 38 -4.28 -16.12 1.56
CA LEU A 38 -3.63 -16.08 0.25
C LEU A 38 -3.05 -17.44 -0.13
N GLY A 39 -2.43 -18.13 0.83
CA GLY A 39 -1.82 -19.45 0.65
C GLY A 39 -2.83 -20.55 0.32
N GLU A 40 -4.07 -20.47 0.84
CA GLU A 40 -5.17 -21.39 0.49
C GLU A 40 -5.46 -21.39 -1.03
N ASP A 41 -5.26 -20.23 -1.69
CA ASP A 41 -5.41 -20.07 -3.14
C ASP A 41 -4.07 -20.14 -3.91
N GLY A 42 -2.98 -20.54 -3.24
CA GLY A 42 -1.64 -20.63 -3.84
C GLY A 42 -1.00 -19.28 -4.16
N ALA A 43 -1.50 -18.20 -3.56
CA ALA A 43 -0.96 -16.85 -3.71
C ALA A 43 -0.07 -16.47 -2.51
N TYR A 44 0.85 -15.54 -2.72
CA TYR A 44 1.72 -15.03 -1.66
C TYR A 44 2.18 -13.59 -1.92
N LEU A 45 2.56 -12.91 -0.85
CA LEU A 45 3.29 -11.63 -0.92
C LEU A 45 4.79 -11.90 -0.83
N ASN A 46 5.57 -11.20 -1.65
CA ASN A 46 7.03 -11.24 -1.56
C ASN A 46 7.53 -10.48 -0.33
N ASP A 47 6.78 -9.45 0.10
CA ASP A 47 7.04 -8.71 1.33
C ASP A 47 5.83 -7.88 1.76
N LEU A 48 5.85 -7.45 3.03
CA LEU A 48 4.86 -6.55 3.60
C LEU A 48 5.58 -5.50 4.46
N TYR A 49 5.27 -4.24 4.19
CA TYR A 49 5.74 -3.09 4.96
C TYR A 49 4.57 -2.29 5.51
N PHE A 50 4.65 -1.89 6.76
CA PHE A 50 3.62 -1.04 7.35
C PHE A 50 4.22 0.16 8.09
N CYS A 51 3.44 1.23 8.16
CA CYS A 51 3.74 2.39 8.98
C CYS A 51 2.86 2.36 10.23
N PRO A 52 3.43 2.27 11.44
CA PRO A 52 2.69 2.26 12.70
C PRO A 52 2.33 3.67 13.20
N HIS A 53 2.86 4.71 12.56
CA HIS A 53 2.84 6.07 13.09
C HIS A 53 1.56 6.84 12.71
N HIS A 54 1.23 7.83 13.57
CA HIS A 54 0.24 8.86 13.27
C HIS A 54 0.67 10.19 13.88
N PRO A 55 0.68 11.31 13.13
CA PRO A 55 1.21 12.59 13.65
C PRO A 55 0.32 13.25 14.71
N ASP A 56 -1.00 13.04 14.66
CA ASP A 56 -1.94 13.71 15.54
C ASP A 56 -1.86 13.14 16.97
N LYS A 57 -1.73 14.03 17.96
CA LYS A 57 -1.52 13.74 19.37
C LYS A 57 -2.72 14.18 20.21
N GLY A 58 -2.75 13.71 21.46
CA GLY A 58 -3.70 14.18 22.47
C GLY A 58 -4.96 13.33 22.59
N PHE A 59 -4.92 12.08 22.13
CA PHE A 59 -6.05 11.15 22.24
C PHE A 59 -5.85 10.17 23.40
N PRO A 60 -6.92 9.83 24.16
CA PRO A 60 -6.85 8.81 25.21
C PRO A 60 -6.38 7.46 24.64
N GLY A 61 -5.48 6.80 25.37
CA GLY A 61 -4.98 5.47 25.02
C GLY A 61 -3.88 5.45 23.95
N GLU A 62 -3.48 6.61 23.42
CA GLU A 62 -2.44 6.68 22.39
C GLU A 62 -1.07 6.19 22.86
N VAL A 63 -0.31 5.58 21.96
CA VAL A 63 1.09 5.23 22.15
C VAL A 63 1.96 6.42 21.73
N LYS A 64 2.44 7.17 22.70
CA LYS A 64 3.13 8.47 22.48
C LYS A 64 4.35 8.37 21.58
N GLU A 65 5.10 7.28 21.67
CA GLU A 65 6.30 7.00 20.89
C GLU A 65 6.00 6.83 19.41
N LEU A 66 4.78 6.40 19.05
CA LEU A 66 4.32 6.24 17.67
C LEU A 66 3.59 7.49 17.13
N LYS A 67 3.37 8.48 17.97
CA LYS A 67 2.74 9.76 17.61
C LYS A 67 3.77 10.75 17.08
N ILE A 68 4.34 10.41 15.94
CA ILE A 68 5.39 11.18 15.27
C ILE A 68 5.06 11.44 13.80
N ASP A 69 5.63 12.50 13.24
CA ASP A 69 5.76 12.65 11.81
C ASP A 69 6.95 11.82 11.33
N CYS A 70 6.72 10.93 10.38
CA CYS A 70 7.71 9.96 9.87
C CYS A 70 7.81 10.05 8.34
N ASP A 71 8.79 9.40 7.76
CA ASP A 71 8.99 9.26 6.32
C ASP A 71 8.23 8.06 5.70
N CYS A 72 7.74 7.14 6.54
CA CYS A 72 7.13 5.88 6.12
C CYS A 72 5.61 5.95 5.88
N ARG A 73 4.91 6.94 6.48
CA ARG A 73 3.44 7.07 6.32
C ARG A 73 3.08 7.62 4.94
N LYS A 74 2.30 6.83 4.18
CA LYS A 74 1.73 7.31 2.91
C LYS A 74 1.00 8.67 3.11
N PRO A 75 1.17 9.66 2.21
CA PRO A 75 1.75 9.55 0.87
C PRO A 75 3.28 9.72 0.79
N LYS A 76 3.99 9.73 1.93
CA LYS A 76 5.45 9.65 1.93
C LYS A 76 5.90 8.26 1.47
N ILE A 77 7.07 8.17 0.85
CA ILE A 77 7.50 7.00 0.11
C ILE A 77 8.56 6.15 0.82
N GLY A 78 8.82 6.39 2.10
CA GLY A 78 9.89 5.71 2.83
C GLY A 78 9.80 4.18 2.81
N LEU A 79 8.57 3.60 2.86
CA LEU A 79 8.38 2.15 2.75
C LEU A 79 8.68 1.63 1.34
N LEU A 80 8.33 2.40 0.30
CA LEU A 80 8.65 2.05 -1.09
C LEU A 80 10.15 2.08 -1.33
N LEU A 81 10.86 3.04 -0.74
CA LEU A 81 12.33 3.12 -0.84
C LEU A 81 13.01 1.94 -0.16
N LYS A 82 12.49 1.46 0.99
CA LYS A 82 12.97 0.24 1.64
C LYS A 82 12.79 -0.99 0.75
N ALA A 83 11.61 -1.15 0.17
CA ALA A 83 11.34 -2.23 -0.76
C ALA A 83 12.23 -2.15 -2.01
N LYS A 84 12.37 -0.94 -2.58
CA LYS A 84 13.26 -0.68 -3.72
C LYS A 84 14.69 -1.11 -3.44
N GLU A 85 15.25 -0.73 -2.30
CA GLU A 85 16.61 -1.08 -1.92
C GLU A 85 16.79 -2.59 -1.75
N LYS A 86 15.86 -3.24 -1.02
CA LYS A 86 15.93 -4.68 -0.73
C LYS A 86 15.84 -5.55 -1.98
N TYR A 87 14.99 -5.19 -2.92
CA TYR A 87 14.67 -6.00 -4.10
C TYR A 87 15.19 -5.43 -5.41
N ASN A 88 15.94 -4.32 -5.37
CA ASN A 88 16.42 -3.60 -6.56
C ASN A 88 15.30 -3.24 -7.54
N ILE A 89 14.18 -2.71 -7.02
CA ILE A 89 12.96 -2.42 -7.79
C ILE A 89 13.15 -1.17 -8.64
N ASP A 90 12.73 -1.23 -9.89
CA ASP A 90 12.54 -0.06 -10.74
C ASP A 90 11.13 0.51 -10.52
N LEU A 91 11.04 1.60 -9.73
CA LEU A 91 9.76 2.24 -9.42
C LEU A 91 9.07 2.82 -10.67
N SER A 92 9.83 3.22 -11.69
CA SER A 92 9.25 3.75 -12.94
C SER A 92 8.52 2.70 -13.76
N LYS A 93 8.85 1.42 -13.56
CA LYS A 93 8.19 0.26 -14.15
C LYS A 93 7.20 -0.41 -13.21
N SER A 94 7.03 0.13 -12.00
CA SER A 94 6.17 -0.45 -10.98
C SER A 94 4.76 0.14 -11.03
N TRP A 95 3.81 -0.64 -10.50
CA TRP A 95 2.43 -0.24 -10.32
C TRP A 95 2.08 -0.16 -8.85
N PHE A 96 1.44 0.93 -8.44
CA PHE A 96 0.87 1.08 -7.11
C PHE A 96 -0.65 0.99 -7.20
N ILE A 97 -1.23 -0.02 -6.57
CA ILE A 97 -2.68 -0.25 -6.56
C ILE A 97 -3.20 0.14 -5.17
N GLY A 98 -4.22 0.96 -5.11
CA GLY A 98 -4.84 1.36 -3.86
C GLY A 98 -6.28 1.82 -4.03
N ASP A 99 -6.99 1.96 -2.92
CA ASP A 99 -8.40 2.33 -2.88
C ASP A 99 -8.65 3.78 -2.47
N THR A 100 -7.57 4.54 -2.23
CA THR A 100 -7.66 5.95 -1.83
C THR A 100 -6.83 6.88 -2.69
N LYS A 101 -7.23 8.16 -2.74
CA LYS A 101 -6.43 9.23 -3.37
C LYS A 101 -5.07 9.41 -2.71
N GLN A 102 -4.92 9.04 -1.44
CA GLN A 102 -3.63 9.03 -0.75
C GLN A 102 -2.68 8.00 -1.36
N ASP A 103 -3.19 6.85 -1.78
CA ASP A 103 -2.38 5.82 -2.47
C ASP A 103 -1.93 6.31 -3.84
N ILE A 104 -2.82 6.98 -4.57
CA ILE A 104 -2.48 7.57 -5.86
C ILE A 104 -1.42 8.66 -5.69
N GLN A 105 -1.54 9.51 -4.68
CA GLN A 105 -0.51 10.51 -4.37
C GLN A 105 0.82 9.83 -4.00
N THR A 106 0.78 8.71 -3.29
CA THR A 106 1.99 7.92 -2.97
C THR A 106 2.68 7.43 -4.25
N ALA A 107 1.91 6.90 -5.19
CA ALA A 107 2.42 6.45 -6.49
C ALA A 107 3.08 7.60 -7.27
N ILE A 108 2.42 8.76 -7.33
CA ILE A 108 2.94 9.97 -7.97
C ILE A 108 4.28 10.38 -7.34
N ASN A 109 4.34 10.45 -6.00
CA ASN A 109 5.54 10.81 -5.26
C ASN A 109 6.70 9.81 -5.48
N ALA A 110 6.39 8.56 -5.74
CA ALA A 110 7.36 7.50 -6.00
C ALA A 110 7.75 7.37 -7.47
N GLY A 111 7.05 8.03 -8.39
CA GLY A 111 7.23 7.88 -9.84
C GLY A 111 6.70 6.54 -10.39
N CYS A 112 5.73 5.93 -9.70
CA CYS A 112 5.05 4.71 -10.14
C CYS A 112 3.82 5.03 -10.98
N ARG A 113 3.44 4.12 -11.88
CA ARG A 113 2.09 4.07 -12.44
C ARG A 113 1.09 3.68 -11.33
N SER A 114 -0.17 4.10 -11.43
CA SER A 114 -1.15 3.87 -10.36
C SER A 114 -2.50 3.40 -10.85
N ILE A 115 -3.14 2.57 -10.03
CA ILE A 115 -4.52 2.11 -10.24
C ILE A 115 -5.34 2.43 -9.00
N LEU A 116 -6.47 3.12 -9.19
CA LEU A 116 -7.44 3.39 -8.14
C LEU A 116 -8.55 2.32 -8.19
N LEU A 117 -8.75 1.64 -7.08
CA LEU A 117 -9.90 0.74 -6.89
C LEU A 117 -11.09 1.54 -6.36
N THR A 118 -12.28 1.28 -6.92
CA THR A 118 -13.51 2.02 -6.56
C THR A 118 -14.28 1.35 -5.42
N THR A 119 -13.59 0.72 -4.47
CA THR A 119 -14.17 0.06 -3.30
C THR A 119 -14.30 1.03 -2.13
N GLY A 120 -15.38 1.77 -2.05
CA GLY A 120 -15.65 2.73 -0.97
C GLY A 120 -15.44 4.20 -1.37
N ASP A 121 -15.19 5.07 -0.39
CA ASP A 121 -14.90 6.49 -0.63
C ASP A 121 -13.40 6.67 -0.95
N PRO A 122 -13.05 7.01 -2.19
CA PRO A 122 -11.64 7.13 -2.58
C PRO A 122 -10.95 8.34 -1.93
N ASN A 123 -11.68 9.28 -1.36
CA ASN A 123 -11.10 10.49 -0.76
C ASN A 123 -11.83 10.93 0.52
N PRO A 124 -11.87 10.09 1.57
CA PRO A 124 -12.66 10.34 2.78
C PRO A 124 -12.26 11.63 3.51
N ASN A 125 -11.03 12.07 3.35
CA ASN A 125 -10.50 13.29 3.99
C ASN A 125 -10.48 14.50 3.04
N ARG A 126 -10.99 14.36 1.81
CA ARG A 126 -10.97 15.38 0.76
C ARG A 126 -9.59 16.02 0.56
N LYS A 127 -8.55 15.20 0.72
CA LYS A 127 -7.15 15.54 0.43
C LYS A 127 -6.74 14.90 -0.89
N TYR A 128 -5.73 15.44 -1.53
CA TYR A 128 -5.14 14.89 -2.75
C TYR A 128 -6.14 14.82 -3.93
N GLU A 129 -7.02 15.81 -4.06
CA GLU A 129 -8.04 15.88 -5.12
C GLU A 129 -7.42 15.86 -6.52
N ASP A 130 -6.25 16.50 -6.66
CA ASP A 130 -5.48 16.57 -7.91
C ASP A 130 -4.70 15.29 -8.23
N ALA A 131 -4.69 14.27 -7.33
CA ALA A 131 -4.06 13.00 -7.60
C ALA A 131 -4.87 12.21 -8.63
N ILE A 132 -4.33 12.12 -9.86
CA ILE A 132 -4.98 11.43 -10.97
C ILE A 132 -4.34 10.06 -11.15
N PRO A 133 -5.11 8.94 -11.07
CA PRO A 133 -4.59 7.61 -11.32
C PRO A 133 -4.33 7.37 -12.81
N THR A 134 -3.42 6.46 -13.12
CA THR A 134 -3.19 5.98 -14.50
C THR A 134 -4.40 5.20 -15.01
N TYR A 135 -5.04 4.42 -14.14
CA TYR A 135 -6.23 3.62 -14.44
C TYR A 135 -7.17 3.52 -13.25
N VAL A 136 -8.44 3.24 -13.50
CA VAL A 136 -9.48 3.03 -12.46
C VAL A 136 -10.23 1.75 -12.77
N CYS A 137 -10.46 0.91 -11.77
CA CYS A 137 -11.28 -0.31 -11.88
C CYS A 137 -11.93 -0.66 -10.54
N GLU A 138 -12.79 -1.68 -10.53
CA GLU A 138 -13.53 -2.04 -9.33
C GLU A 138 -12.75 -2.99 -8.42
N THR A 139 -11.98 -3.93 -9.00
CA THR A 139 -11.38 -5.02 -8.24
C THR A 139 -9.87 -5.11 -8.43
N LEU A 140 -9.20 -5.69 -7.44
CA LEU A 140 -7.77 -6.01 -7.54
C LEU A 140 -7.47 -6.96 -8.70
N LEU A 141 -8.38 -7.90 -8.99
CA LEU A 141 -8.25 -8.82 -10.11
C LEU A 141 -8.22 -8.07 -11.45
N GLU A 142 -9.15 -7.14 -11.67
CA GLU A 142 -9.17 -6.29 -12.87
C GLU A 142 -7.90 -5.46 -13.00
N ALA A 143 -7.41 -4.89 -11.88
CA ALA A 143 -6.15 -4.15 -11.87
C ALA A 143 -4.98 -5.00 -12.36
N VAL A 144 -4.85 -6.22 -11.85
CA VAL A 144 -3.79 -7.15 -12.24
C VAL A 144 -3.93 -7.57 -13.72
N GLN A 145 -5.13 -7.88 -14.15
CA GLN A 145 -5.40 -8.22 -15.56
C GLN A 145 -5.04 -7.07 -16.52
N TYR A 146 -5.34 -5.84 -16.12
CA TYR A 146 -4.96 -4.64 -16.87
C TYR A 146 -3.44 -4.50 -16.99
N ILE A 147 -2.71 -4.65 -15.88
CA ILE A 147 -1.24 -4.58 -15.85
C ILE A 147 -0.63 -5.62 -16.81
N LEU A 148 -1.02 -6.88 -16.64
CA LEU A 148 -0.48 -8.00 -17.46
C LEU A 148 -0.83 -7.90 -18.95
N LYS A 149 -1.92 -7.20 -19.29
CA LYS A 149 -2.30 -6.95 -20.68
C LYS A 149 -1.44 -5.87 -21.32
N ILE A 150 -1.19 -4.77 -20.60
CA ILE A 150 -0.38 -3.66 -21.13
C ILE A 150 1.04 -4.11 -21.41
N GLU A 151 1.66 -4.87 -20.51
CA GLU A 151 3.04 -5.33 -20.72
C GLU A 151 3.22 -6.15 -21.97
N LYS A 152 2.27 -7.05 -22.28
CA LYS A 152 2.29 -7.82 -23.54
C LYS A 152 2.18 -6.98 -24.80
N THR A 153 1.79 -5.70 -24.66
CA THR A 153 1.66 -4.76 -25.79
C THR A 153 2.83 -3.79 -25.90
N GLU A 154 3.63 -3.67 -24.83
CA GLU A 154 4.83 -2.81 -24.77
C GLU A 154 6.13 -3.59 -25.11
N GLU A 155 6.07 -4.94 -25.19
CA GLU A 155 7.12 -5.82 -25.73
C GLU A 155 7.06 -5.88 -27.27
#